data_773d8f559b660f054ee3ec9f69bf9052
#
_entry.id   773d8f559b660f054ee3ec9f69bf9052
#
_cell.length_a   1.000
_cell.length_b   1.000
_cell.length_c   1.000
_cell.angle_alpha   90.00
_cell.angle_beta   90.00
_cell.angle_gamma   90.00
#
_symmetry.space_group_name_H-M   'P 1'
#
loop_
_entity.id
_entity.type
_entity.pdbx_description
1 polymer ?
#
loop_
_entity_poly.entity_id
_entity_poly.type
_entity_poly.pdbx_seq_one_letter_code
_entity_poly.pdbx_strand_id
1 'polypeptide(L)'
;MKILLVTALTLILVEPIWAQDRSVQIEDSLARIESEVIAWRRDLHENPELSNREFKTAEKIAKHLRELNLDKISTNVAHTGVVGILIGGLPGPVVALRADMDGLPVLEKTGLPFASKAKGQYNGAEVDVMHACGHDMHVAMLMGAASVLAENRVKLAGTVQFIFQPAEEGAPAGERGGAELMIDEGVMDGPNSPEAILGLHVWPVPLGTLNYRSGSFMAGAESFTIVVDGEQTHGSSPWRGVDPVFASAQIMTALQAIPSRYIDITKGPAVITIGSIHGGVRSNIIPEQVTMTGTIRTFDAGERKVLHNKLRKTVQGIVDAAGATATVEMGPYYPITGNDPALLRQMMPTLEWAAGKENVLEHPLITGAEDFSFFQERIPGLFLMLGVNDPGVPAGGSPSNHSPLFNPNEDALIVGVRALVGFVMDYPKAK
;
A
#
# COMPACT_ATOMS: atom_id res chain seq x y z
N MET A 1 -4.20 -34.30 -61.65
CA MET A 1 -4.65 -33.13 -60.94
C MET A 1 -5.38 -33.62 -59.67
N LYS A 2 -4.69 -33.75 -58.53
CA LYS A 2 -5.26 -34.24 -57.26
C LYS A 2 -5.62 -33.02 -56.42
N ILE A 3 -6.92 -32.86 -56.17
CA ILE A 3 -7.44 -31.80 -55.30
C ILE A 3 -7.34 -32.32 -53.85
N LEU A 4 -6.51 -31.67 -53.03
CA LEU A 4 -6.47 -31.88 -51.57
C LEU A 4 -7.59 -31.05 -50.96
N LEU A 5 -8.59 -31.69 -50.36
CA LEU A 5 -9.55 -31.06 -49.49
C LEU A 5 -8.89 -30.90 -48.11
N VAL A 6 -8.63 -29.65 -47.68
CA VAL A 6 -8.24 -29.32 -46.31
C VAL A 6 -9.52 -29.04 -45.53
N THR A 7 -9.93 -29.97 -44.70
CA THR A 7 -11.01 -29.78 -43.72
C THR A 7 -10.45 -29.02 -42.50
N ALA A 8 -10.81 -27.75 -42.38
CA ALA A 8 -10.54 -26.98 -41.17
C ALA A 8 -11.46 -27.47 -40.04
N LEU A 9 -10.88 -28.10 -39.04
CA LEU A 9 -11.55 -28.48 -37.79
C LEU A 9 -11.61 -27.25 -36.90
N THR A 10 -12.75 -26.56 -36.85
CA THR A 10 -13.00 -25.48 -35.87
C THR A 10 -13.26 -26.12 -34.54
N LEU A 11 -12.28 -26.06 -33.63
CA LEU A 11 -12.50 -26.40 -32.22
C LEU A 11 -13.40 -25.29 -31.61
N ILE A 12 -14.67 -25.60 -31.43
CA ILE A 12 -15.57 -24.82 -30.61
C ILE A 12 -15.22 -25.21 -29.16
N LEU A 13 -14.53 -24.33 -28.45
CA LEU A 13 -14.37 -24.41 -26.99
C LEU A 13 -15.75 -24.18 -26.35
N VAL A 14 -16.45 -25.26 -26.07
CA VAL A 14 -17.69 -25.22 -25.29
C VAL A 14 -17.26 -25.04 -23.82
N GLU A 15 -17.42 -23.84 -23.29
CA GLU A 15 -17.30 -23.64 -21.86
C GLU A 15 -18.30 -24.54 -21.13
N PRO A 16 -17.89 -25.21 -20.04
CA PRO A 16 -18.79 -26.09 -19.31
C PRO A 16 -19.93 -25.28 -18.68
N ILE A 17 -21.15 -25.75 -18.84
CA ILE A 17 -22.43 -25.13 -18.43
C ILE A 17 -22.39 -24.64 -16.96
N TRP A 18 -21.66 -25.34 -16.08
CA TRP A 18 -21.49 -24.96 -14.68
C TRP A 18 -20.62 -23.69 -14.48
N ALA A 19 -19.70 -23.36 -15.41
CA ALA A 19 -18.92 -22.13 -15.34
C ALA A 19 -19.77 -20.91 -15.74
N GLN A 20 -20.67 -21.09 -16.69
CA GLN A 20 -21.59 -20.06 -17.17
C GLN A 20 -22.67 -19.73 -16.13
N ASP A 21 -23.22 -20.74 -15.42
CA ASP A 21 -24.23 -20.56 -14.35
C ASP A 21 -23.63 -19.86 -13.11
N ARG A 22 -22.34 -20.10 -12.83
CA ARG A 22 -21.63 -19.50 -11.71
C ARG A 22 -21.32 -18.01 -11.94
N SER A 23 -20.94 -17.64 -13.15
CA SER A 23 -20.67 -16.24 -13.51
C SER A 23 -21.93 -15.38 -13.42
N VAL A 24 -23.06 -15.88 -13.88
CA VAL A 24 -24.38 -15.19 -13.81
C VAL A 24 -24.77 -14.90 -12.37
N GLN A 25 -24.65 -15.85 -11.43
CA GLN A 25 -25.04 -15.64 -10.05
C GLN A 25 -24.14 -14.61 -9.34
N ILE A 26 -22.83 -14.61 -9.61
CA ILE A 26 -21.92 -13.62 -9.06
C ILE A 26 -22.21 -12.22 -9.62
N GLU A 27 -22.46 -12.10 -10.93
CA GLU A 27 -22.82 -10.82 -11.56
C GLU A 27 -24.15 -10.26 -10.99
N ASP A 28 -25.15 -11.12 -10.74
CA ASP A 28 -26.39 -10.70 -10.09
C ASP A 28 -26.16 -10.19 -8.67
N SER A 29 -25.27 -10.83 -7.88
CA SER A 29 -24.91 -10.38 -6.54
C SER A 29 -24.14 -9.06 -6.58
N LEU A 30 -23.21 -8.90 -7.53
CA LEU A 30 -22.47 -7.65 -7.74
C LEU A 30 -23.41 -6.48 -8.10
N ALA A 31 -24.35 -6.72 -9.03
CA ALA A 31 -25.30 -5.68 -9.43
C ALA A 31 -26.21 -5.24 -8.26
N ARG A 32 -26.57 -6.16 -7.35
CA ARG A 32 -27.39 -5.82 -6.17
C ARG A 32 -26.65 -5.01 -5.12
N ILE A 33 -25.35 -5.28 -4.93
CA ILE A 33 -24.59 -4.65 -3.84
C ILE A 33 -24.03 -3.27 -4.20
N GLU A 34 -23.98 -2.90 -5.49
CA GLU A 34 -23.31 -1.69 -5.99
C GLU A 34 -23.77 -0.42 -5.26
N SER A 35 -25.08 -0.22 -5.12
CA SER A 35 -25.62 0.97 -4.45
C SER A 35 -25.28 1.02 -2.96
N GLU A 36 -25.16 -0.13 -2.30
CA GLU A 36 -24.78 -0.21 -0.89
C GLU A 36 -23.29 0.09 -0.72
N VAL A 37 -22.45 -0.41 -1.61
CA VAL A 37 -20.98 -0.12 -1.59
C VAL A 37 -20.73 1.37 -1.74
N ILE A 38 -21.44 2.06 -2.65
CA ILE A 38 -21.40 3.51 -2.80
C ILE A 38 -21.86 4.21 -1.50
N ALA A 39 -22.95 3.74 -0.90
CA ALA A 39 -23.46 4.32 0.35
C ALA A 39 -22.46 4.16 1.50
N TRP A 40 -21.85 2.99 1.66
CA TRP A 40 -20.81 2.75 2.67
C TRP A 40 -19.57 3.63 2.44
N ARG A 41 -19.13 3.76 1.19
CA ARG A 41 -18.01 4.64 0.85
C ARG A 41 -18.28 6.07 1.27
N ARG A 42 -19.47 6.61 0.97
CA ARG A 42 -19.85 7.98 1.32
C ARG A 42 -19.96 8.20 2.83
N ASP A 43 -20.52 7.23 3.56
CA ASP A 43 -20.60 7.29 5.03
C ASP A 43 -19.21 7.23 5.69
N LEU A 44 -18.29 6.41 5.18
CA LEU A 44 -16.90 6.37 5.63
C LEU A 44 -16.18 7.68 5.31
N HIS A 45 -16.37 8.22 4.12
CA HIS A 45 -15.76 9.49 3.68
C HIS A 45 -16.20 10.70 4.53
N GLU A 46 -17.47 10.74 4.90
CA GLU A 46 -18.02 11.79 5.77
C GLU A 46 -17.49 11.71 7.20
N ASN A 47 -17.08 10.51 7.64
CA ASN A 47 -16.69 10.21 9.02
C ASN A 47 -15.30 9.58 9.14
N PRO A 48 -14.24 10.17 8.56
CA PRO A 48 -12.89 9.59 8.61
C PRO A 48 -12.30 9.69 10.02
N GLU A 49 -11.45 8.73 10.34
CA GLU A 49 -10.71 8.67 11.61
C GLU A 49 -9.23 8.48 11.33
N LEU A 50 -8.36 9.11 12.15
CA LEU A 50 -6.90 9.02 11.99
C LEU A 50 -6.37 7.64 12.41
N SER A 51 -5.18 7.32 11.95
CA SER A 51 -4.43 6.09 12.27
C SER A 51 -4.47 5.74 13.76
N ASN A 52 -4.74 4.47 14.09
CA ASN A 52 -4.98 3.94 15.44
C ASN A 52 -6.15 4.60 16.21
N ARG A 53 -7.02 5.32 15.52
CA ARG A 53 -8.21 5.98 16.10
C ARG A 53 -9.50 5.64 15.33
N GLU A 54 -9.46 4.64 14.47
CA GLU A 54 -10.53 4.20 13.56
C GLU A 54 -11.63 3.40 14.29
N PHE A 55 -12.04 3.85 15.49
CA PHE A 55 -12.95 3.09 16.38
C PHE A 55 -14.35 2.93 15.79
N LYS A 56 -14.91 4.00 15.22
CA LYS A 56 -16.27 3.95 14.62
C LYS A 56 -16.25 3.22 13.29
N THR A 57 -15.18 3.38 12.52
CA THR A 57 -14.94 2.62 11.30
C THR A 57 -14.88 1.13 11.60
N ALA A 58 -14.08 0.72 12.60
CA ALA A 58 -14.00 -0.66 13.07
C ALA A 58 -15.35 -1.22 13.56
N GLU A 59 -16.14 -0.42 14.29
CA GLU A 59 -17.47 -0.82 14.76
C GLU A 59 -18.42 -1.06 13.59
N LYS A 60 -18.45 -0.17 12.58
CA LYS A 60 -19.26 -0.33 11.35
C LYS A 60 -18.89 -1.61 10.61
N ILE A 61 -17.60 -1.85 10.40
CA ILE A 61 -17.09 -3.05 9.76
C ILE A 61 -17.49 -4.31 10.54
N ALA A 62 -17.20 -4.33 11.84
CA ALA A 62 -17.51 -5.50 12.67
C ALA A 62 -19.02 -5.79 12.73
N LYS A 63 -19.87 -4.75 12.74
CA LYS A 63 -21.33 -4.89 12.66
C LYS A 63 -21.74 -5.54 11.33
N HIS A 64 -21.25 -5.02 10.21
CA HIS A 64 -21.51 -5.56 8.87
C HIS A 64 -21.14 -7.05 8.78
N LEU A 65 -19.93 -7.43 9.22
CA LEU A 65 -19.48 -8.81 9.18
C LEU A 65 -20.33 -9.75 10.07
N ARG A 66 -20.85 -9.25 11.22
CA ARG A 66 -21.79 -10.01 12.07
C ARG A 66 -23.13 -10.23 11.36
N GLU A 67 -23.64 -9.22 10.67
CA GLU A 67 -24.90 -9.31 9.90
C GLU A 67 -24.78 -10.34 8.76
N LEU A 68 -23.59 -10.50 8.19
CA LEU A 68 -23.28 -11.54 7.20
C LEU A 68 -23.06 -12.95 7.82
N ASN A 69 -23.12 -13.09 9.13
CA ASN A 69 -22.89 -14.35 9.86
C ASN A 69 -21.52 -14.98 9.53
N LEU A 70 -20.43 -14.21 9.56
CA LEU A 70 -19.09 -14.76 9.43
C LEU A 70 -18.75 -15.69 10.60
N ASP A 71 -17.92 -16.71 10.36
CA ASP A 71 -17.62 -17.77 11.35
C ASP A 71 -16.79 -17.26 12.54
N LYS A 72 -15.95 -16.25 12.32
CA LYS A 72 -15.17 -15.58 13.36
C LYS A 72 -14.98 -14.12 13.01
N ILE A 73 -15.08 -13.25 14.00
CA ILE A 73 -14.77 -11.83 13.89
C ILE A 73 -13.91 -11.45 15.08
N SER A 74 -12.68 -10.97 14.79
CA SER A 74 -11.75 -10.43 15.78
C SER A 74 -11.70 -8.92 15.61
N THR A 75 -11.84 -8.18 16.70
CA THR A 75 -11.77 -6.70 16.76
C THR A 75 -10.63 -6.29 17.65
N ASN A 76 -10.24 -5.01 17.58
CA ASN A 76 -9.11 -4.43 18.31
C ASN A 76 -7.76 -5.12 17.97
N VAL A 77 -7.61 -5.62 16.75
CA VAL A 77 -6.34 -6.15 16.24
C VAL A 77 -5.49 -4.95 15.84
N ALA A 78 -4.26 -4.86 16.31
CA ALA A 78 -3.41 -3.68 16.11
C ALA A 78 -4.17 -2.37 16.46
N HIS A 79 -4.77 -2.30 17.65
CA HIS A 79 -5.63 -1.24 18.19
C HIS A 79 -7.08 -1.25 17.67
N THR A 80 -7.30 -0.98 16.39
CA THR A 80 -8.65 -0.76 15.82
C THR A 80 -8.98 -1.72 14.68
N GLY A 81 -8.01 -2.52 14.20
CA GLY A 81 -8.20 -3.45 13.09
C GLY A 81 -9.28 -4.50 13.33
N VAL A 82 -9.89 -4.96 12.25
CA VAL A 82 -10.93 -6.00 12.26
C VAL A 82 -10.54 -7.12 11.32
N VAL A 83 -10.64 -8.36 11.81
CA VAL A 83 -10.38 -9.55 10.99
C VAL A 83 -11.61 -10.45 10.99
N GLY A 84 -12.17 -10.72 9.81
CA GLY A 84 -13.30 -11.62 9.60
C GLY A 84 -12.87 -12.92 8.93
N ILE A 85 -13.44 -14.05 9.36
CA ILE A 85 -13.23 -15.37 8.73
C ILE A 85 -14.54 -15.88 8.18
N LEU A 86 -14.56 -16.23 6.90
CA LEU A 86 -15.67 -16.90 6.23
C LEU A 86 -15.22 -18.29 5.75
N ILE A 87 -15.78 -19.33 6.33
CA ILE A 87 -15.53 -20.72 5.92
C ILE A 87 -16.52 -21.07 4.82
N GLY A 88 -16.03 -21.46 3.65
CA GLY A 88 -16.81 -21.89 2.51
C GLY A 88 -17.45 -23.27 2.70
N GLY A 89 -18.44 -23.58 1.86
CA GLY A 89 -19.14 -24.88 1.88
C GLY A 89 -18.33 -26.02 1.25
N LEU A 90 -17.23 -25.74 0.58
CA LEU A 90 -16.39 -26.74 -0.10
C LEU A 90 -14.96 -26.69 0.44
N PRO A 91 -14.25 -27.83 0.52
CA PRO A 91 -12.84 -27.86 0.87
C PRO A 91 -12.00 -26.97 -0.09
N GLY A 92 -10.97 -26.34 0.44
CA GLY A 92 -10.07 -25.50 -0.35
C GLY A 92 -9.04 -24.76 0.49
N PRO A 93 -8.21 -23.92 -0.13
CA PRO A 93 -7.17 -23.12 0.53
C PRO A 93 -7.75 -22.01 1.39
N VAL A 94 -6.91 -21.42 2.23
CA VAL A 94 -7.20 -20.14 2.90
C VAL A 94 -6.59 -19.01 2.07
N VAL A 95 -7.35 -17.98 1.78
CA VAL A 95 -6.87 -16.76 1.12
C VAL A 95 -7.26 -15.52 1.91
N ALA A 96 -6.43 -14.48 1.83
CA ALA A 96 -6.71 -13.22 2.49
C ALA A 96 -7.05 -12.11 1.49
N LEU A 97 -7.92 -11.21 1.90
CA LEU A 97 -8.21 -9.93 1.25
C LEU A 97 -7.94 -8.82 2.25
N ARG A 98 -7.30 -7.73 1.83
CA ARG A 98 -6.94 -6.61 2.71
C ARG A 98 -7.48 -5.29 2.20
N ALA A 99 -7.99 -4.48 3.11
CA ALA A 99 -8.23 -3.04 2.95
C ALA A 99 -7.65 -2.29 4.16
N ASP A 100 -6.94 -1.20 3.91
CA ASP A 100 -6.61 -0.19 4.90
C ASP A 100 -7.83 0.68 5.23
N MET A 101 -7.84 1.37 6.39
CA MET A 101 -9.06 2.06 6.82
C MET A 101 -8.84 3.41 7.50
N ASP A 102 -7.60 3.90 7.59
CA ASP A 102 -7.29 5.16 8.25
C ASP A 102 -7.45 6.37 7.34
N GLY A 103 -7.75 7.53 7.95
CA GLY A 103 -7.79 8.84 7.33
C GLY A 103 -6.56 9.67 7.63
N LEU A 104 -6.38 10.75 6.88
CA LEU A 104 -5.23 11.64 6.94
C LEU A 104 -5.57 13.00 7.58
N PRO A 105 -4.59 13.70 8.19
CA PRO A 105 -4.75 15.05 8.76
C PRO A 105 -4.82 16.11 7.64
N VAL A 106 -5.86 16.07 6.82
CA VAL A 106 -6.07 16.92 5.65
C VAL A 106 -7.42 17.65 5.74
N LEU A 107 -7.43 18.97 5.52
CA LEU A 107 -8.64 19.75 5.36
C LEU A 107 -9.23 19.51 3.97
N GLU A 108 -10.37 18.86 3.89
CA GLU A 108 -11.05 18.59 2.64
C GLU A 108 -11.56 19.88 1.94
N LYS A 109 -11.39 19.93 0.62
CA LYS A 109 -11.81 21.05 -0.25
C LYS A 109 -12.54 20.57 -1.51
N THR A 110 -13.07 19.36 -1.53
CA THR A 110 -13.76 18.78 -2.70
C THR A 110 -15.10 19.45 -2.98
N GLY A 111 -15.80 19.92 -1.94
CA GLY A 111 -17.15 20.45 -2.05
C GLY A 111 -18.23 19.40 -2.24
N LEU A 112 -17.94 18.14 -2.00
CA LEU A 112 -18.89 17.03 -2.07
C LEU A 112 -20.02 17.19 -1.04
N PRO A 113 -21.24 16.70 -1.33
CA PRO A 113 -22.34 16.74 -0.35
C PRO A 113 -22.03 15.98 0.96
N PHE A 114 -21.16 14.96 0.89
CA PHE A 114 -20.66 14.13 1.98
C PHE A 114 -19.19 14.43 2.34
N ALA A 115 -18.72 15.64 2.02
CA ALA A 115 -17.38 16.09 2.40
C ALA A 115 -17.17 16.04 3.90
N SER A 116 -16.01 15.57 4.34
CA SER A 116 -15.66 15.44 5.76
C SER A 116 -15.63 16.80 6.47
N LYS A 117 -16.17 16.81 7.69
CA LYS A 117 -16.02 17.87 8.69
C LYS A 117 -15.41 17.32 9.99
N ALA A 118 -14.89 16.11 9.92
CA ALA A 118 -14.31 15.44 11.08
C ALA A 118 -13.07 16.15 11.59
N LYS A 119 -12.87 16.09 12.88
CA LYS A 119 -11.68 16.61 13.58
C LYS A 119 -11.00 15.47 14.33
N GLY A 120 -9.68 15.54 14.41
CA GLY A 120 -8.87 14.59 15.14
C GLY A 120 -7.71 15.26 15.87
N GLN A 121 -7.02 14.49 16.74
CA GLN A 121 -5.80 14.95 17.40
C GLN A 121 -4.59 14.34 16.68
N TYR A 122 -3.70 15.18 16.18
CA TYR A 122 -2.47 14.77 15.51
C TYR A 122 -1.29 15.60 15.98
N ASN A 123 -0.24 14.94 16.51
CA ASN A 123 0.95 15.60 17.04
C ASN A 123 0.66 16.72 18.07
N GLY A 124 -0.35 16.50 18.94
CA GLY A 124 -0.73 17.44 19.98
C GLY A 124 -1.57 18.64 19.53
N ALA A 125 -2.02 18.66 18.27
CA ALA A 125 -2.90 19.69 17.73
C ALA A 125 -4.20 19.09 17.18
N GLU A 126 -5.30 19.85 17.25
CA GLU A 126 -6.53 19.51 16.52
C GLU A 126 -6.36 19.79 15.02
N VAL A 127 -6.71 18.82 14.19
CA VAL A 127 -6.62 18.88 12.73
C VAL A 127 -7.94 18.47 12.08
N ASP A 128 -8.16 18.92 10.86
CA ASP A 128 -9.20 18.36 9.99
C ASP A 128 -8.77 16.98 9.50
N VAL A 129 -9.73 16.08 9.27
CA VAL A 129 -9.45 14.70 8.84
C VAL A 129 -10.22 14.41 7.54
N MET A 130 -9.55 13.77 6.59
CA MET A 130 -10.11 13.38 5.29
C MET A 130 -9.60 12.00 4.86
N HIS A 131 -10.42 11.20 4.19
CA HIS A 131 -9.94 10.05 3.41
C HIS A 131 -9.28 10.53 2.10
N ALA A 132 -8.14 11.23 2.23
CA ALA A 132 -7.43 11.80 1.08
C ALA A 132 -6.62 10.76 0.29
N CYS A 133 -6.48 9.54 0.79
CA CYS A 133 -5.85 8.42 0.09
C CYS A 133 -6.85 7.44 -0.56
N GLY A 134 -8.13 7.48 -0.14
CA GLY A 134 -9.19 6.65 -0.70
C GLY A 134 -9.44 5.36 0.04
N HIS A 135 -8.98 5.24 1.29
CA HIS A 135 -9.20 4.05 2.14
C HIS A 135 -10.69 3.80 2.43
N ASP A 136 -11.54 4.83 2.38
CA ASP A 136 -12.99 4.71 2.36
C ASP A 136 -13.51 3.82 1.22
N MET A 137 -12.91 3.93 0.02
CA MET A 137 -13.22 3.05 -1.11
C MET A 137 -12.72 1.62 -0.87
N HIS A 138 -11.51 1.46 -0.30
CA HIS A 138 -10.93 0.15 -0.03
C HIS A 138 -11.79 -0.63 0.96
N VAL A 139 -12.19 0.00 2.08
CA VAL A 139 -13.10 -0.60 3.07
C VAL A 139 -14.43 -0.97 2.43
N ALA A 140 -15.04 -0.04 1.68
CA ALA A 140 -16.34 -0.29 1.04
C ALA A 140 -16.28 -1.46 0.04
N MET A 141 -15.22 -1.54 -0.77
CA MET A 141 -15.01 -2.66 -1.69
C MET A 141 -14.85 -3.99 -0.94
N LEU A 142 -14.11 -4.02 0.16
CA LEU A 142 -13.90 -5.24 0.93
C LEU A 142 -15.19 -5.67 1.68
N MET A 143 -15.98 -4.73 2.17
CA MET A 143 -17.32 -5.00 2.73
C MET A 143 -18.24 -5.59 1.64
N GLY A 144 -18.22 -5.02 0.43
CA GLY A 144 -18.97 -5.53 -0.72
C GLY A 144 -18.55 -6.95 -1.10
N ALA A 145 -17.23 -7.20 -1.17
CA ALA A 145 -16.72 -8.55 -1.42
C ALA A 145 -17.14 -9.55 -0.34
N ALA A 146 -17.12 -9.15 0.94
CA ALA A 146 -17.59 -10.00 2.03
C ALA A 146 -19.08 -10.36 1.87
N SER A 147 -19.93 -9.41 1.47
CA SER A 147 -21.35 -9.63 1.23
C SER A 147 -21.59 -10.63 0.10
N VAL A 148 -20.94 -10.43 -1.07
CA VAL A 148 -21.07 -11.32 -2.23
C VAL A 148 -20.58 -12.73 -1.92
N LEU A 149 -19.44 -12.86 -1.22
CA LEU A 149 -18.87 -14.16 -0.85
C LEU A 149 -19.71 -14.88 0.22
N ALA A 150 -20.25 -14.16 1.20
CA ALA A 150 -21.15 -14.73 2.22
C ALA A 150 -22.45 -15.24 1.60
N GLU A 151 -23.07 -14.50 0.68
CA GLU A 151 -24.25 -14.95 -0.07
C GLU A 151 -23.98 -16.23 -0.87
N ASN A 152 -22.77 -16.37 -1.40
CA ASN A 152 -22.35 -17.51 -2.21
C ASN A 152 -21.57 -18.58 -1.43
N ARG A 153 -21.60 -18.54 -0.09
CA ARG A 153 -20.82 -19.41 0.82
C ARG A 153 -20.87 -20.89 0.47
N VAL A 154 -22.03 -21.43 0.12
CA VAL A 154 -22.24 -22.88 -0.18
C VAL A 154 -21.39 -23.34 -1.36
N LYS A 155 -21.12 -22.45 -2.32
CA LYS A 155 -20.31 -22.73 -3.51
C LYS A 155 -18.85 -22.30 -3.36
N LEU A 156 -18.50 -21.63 -2.27
CA LEU A 156 -17.16 -21.16 -1.98
C LEU A 156 -16.26 -22.33 -1.56
N ALA A 157 -15.11 -22.50 -2.23
CA ALA A 157 -14.09 -23.47 -1.85
C ALA A 157 -13.03 -22.79 -0.96
N GLY A 158 -12.76 -23.39 0.21
CA GLY A 158 -11.77 -22.93 1.16
C GLY A 158 -12.30 -21.88 2.15
N THR A 159 -11.41 -21.06 2.67
CA THR A 159 -11.69 -20.06 3.70
C THR A 159 -11.19 -18.69 3.25
N VAL A 160 -11.94 -17.64 3.54
CA VAL A 160 -11.53 -16.26 3.28
C VAL A 160 -11.27 -15.54 4.59
N GLN A 161 -10.12 -14.89 4.67
CA GLN A 161 -9.76 -13.97 5.74
C GLN A 161 -9.87 -12.53 5.22
N PHE A 162 -10.81 -11.76 5.78
CA PHE A 162 -10.97 -10.34 5.49
C PHE A 162 -10.17 -9.54 6.52
N ILE A 163 -9.19 -8.77 6.07
CA ILE A 163 -8.31 -7.96 6.91
C ILE A 163 -8.63 -6.49 6.67
N PHE A 164 -9.25 -5.84 7.65
CA PHE A 164 -9.44 -4.39 7.67
C PHE A 164 -8.35 -3.81 8.57
N GLN A 165 -7.36 -3.20 7.94
CA GLN A 165 -6.11 -2.82 8.57
C GLN A 165 -6.12 -1.36 8.99
N PRO A 166 -5.75 -1.02 10.25
CA PRO A 166 -5.56 0.36 10.70
C PRO A 166 -4.17 0.89 10.34
N ALA A 167 -4.00 2.21 10.42
CA ALA A 167 -2.72 2.90 10.48
C ALA A 167 -1.72 2.54 9.36
N GLU A 168 -2.19 2.45 8.11
CA GLU A 168 -1.32 2.26 6.94
C GLU A 168 -0.42 3.47 6.73
N GLU A 169 -0.97 4.68 6.88
CA GLU A 169 -0.28 5.98 6.70
C GLU A 169 0.73 6.29 7.83
N GLY A 170 0.88 5.36 8.75
CA GLY A 170 1.77 5.43 9.89
C GLY A 170 1.07 5.69 11.23
N ALA A 171 1.51 4.97 12.24
CA ALA A 171 1.01 5.10 13.60
C ALA A 171 1.39 6.46 14.21
N PRO A 172 0.60 6.98 15.18
CA PRO A 172 0.96 8.16 15.95
C PRO A 172 2.33 8.03 16.63
N ALA A 173 3.02 9.15 16.85
CA ALA A 173 4.34 9.16 17.46
C ALA A 173 4.37 8.40 18.79
N GLY A 174 5.27 7.42 18.90
CA GLY A 174 5.43 6.57 20.09
C GLY A 174 4.51 5.36 20.13
N GLU A 175 3.64 5.18 19.15
CA GLU A 175 2.78 3.99 18.99
C GLU A 175 3.32 3.08 17.86
N ARG A 176 2.95 1.80 17.93
CA ARG A 176 3.07 0.87 16.81
C ARG A 176 1.71 0.73 16.14
N GLY A 177 1.66 0.30 14.88
CA GLY A 177 0.42 0.10 14.13
C GLY A 177 0.65 -0.58 12.79
N GLY A 178 -0.35 -0.54 11.93
CA GLY A 178 -0.28 -1.03 10.56
C GLY A 178 -0.17 -2.55 10.43
N ALA A 179 0.23 -2.97 9.24
CA ALA A 179 0.38 -4.39 8.89
C ALA A 179 1.38 -5.12 9.79
N GLU A 180 2.51 -4.48 10.14
CA GLU A 180 3.54 -5.09 10.98
C GLU A 180 2.98 -5.51 12.34
N LEU A 181 2.21 -4.62 13.00
CA LEU A 181 1.61 -4.94 14.30
C LEU A 181 0.52 -6.01 14.17
N MET A 182 -0.31 -5.99 13.13
CA MET A 182 -1.29 -7.05 12.87
C MET A 182 -0.62 -8.43 12.72
N ILE A 183 0.53 -8.49 12.03
CA ILE A 183 1.30 -9.72 11.87
C ILE A 183 1.88 -10.19 13.21
N ASP A 184 2.45 -9.29 13.99
CA ASP A 184 2.99 -9.58 15.33
C ASP A 184 1.89 -10.09 16.29
N GLU A 185 0.66 -9.64 16.13
CA GLU A 185 -0.51 -10.13 16.87
C GLU A 185 -1.10 -11.44 16.29
N GLY A 186 -0.46 -12.03 15.28
CA GLY A 186 -0.76 -13.37 14.78
C GLY A 186 -1.86 -13.43 13.71
N VAL A 187 -2.14 -12.34 13.00
CA VAL A 187 -3.15 -12.33 11.92
C VAL A 187 -2.80 -13.32 10.80
N MET A 188 -1.51 -13.57 10.58
CA MET A 188 -1.02 -14.51 9.55
C MET A 188 -0.78 -15.92 10.07
N ASP A 189 -1.13 -16.21 11.33
CA ASP A 189 -0.78 -17.48 12.00
C ASP A 189 -2.01 -18.35 12.29
N GLY A 190 -1.76 -19.63 12.66
CA GLY A 190 -2.77 -20.56 13.13
C GLY A 190 -3.51 -21.32 12.01
N PRO A 191 -4.68 -21.90 12.33
CA PRO A 191 -5.38 -22.83 11.42
C PRO A 191 -5.98 -22.15 10.19
N ASN A 192 -6.13 -20.83 10.22
CA ASN A 192 -6.63 -20.01 9.10
C ASN A 192 -5.51 -19.16 8.48
N SER A 193 -4.25 -19.58 8.62
CA SER A 193 -3.10 -18.93 7.96
C SER A 193 -3.31 -18.91 6.44
N PRO A 194 -3.35 -17.75 5.80
CA PRO A 194 -3.62 -17.67 4.36
C PRO A 194 -2.40 -18.11 3.54
N GLU A 195 -2.66 -18.65 2.36
CA GLU A 195 -1.64 -19.08 1.40
C GLU A 195 -1.33 -18.00 0.34
N ALA A 196 -2.25 -17.06 0.17
CA ALA A 196 -2.11 -15.92 -0.73
C ALA A 196 -2.96 -14.74 -0.25
N ILE A 197 -2.58 -13.54 -0.63
CA ILE A 197 -3.27 -12.30 -0.26
C ILE A 197 -3.43 -11.36 -1.46
N LEU A 198 -4.57 -10.65 -1.51
CA LEU A 198 -4.82 -9.57 -2.46
C LEU A 198 -5.17 -8.28 -1.71
N GLY A 199 -4.49 -7.18 -2.08
CA GLY A 199 -4.83 -5.81 -1.74
C GLY A 199 -5.10 -4.98 -2.99
N LEU A 200 -5.99 -4.01 -2.88
CA LEU A 200 -6.27 -3.01 -3.92
C LEU A 200 -6.02 -1.61 -3.36
N HIS A 201 -5.48 -0.72 -4.18
CA HIS A 201 -5.38 0.69 -3.88
C HIS A 201 -5.97 1.53 -5.00
N VAL A 202 -6.80 2.51 -4.71
CA VAL A 202 -7.33 3.43 -5.70
C VAL A 202 -6.26 4.44 -6.13
N TRP A 203 -6.13 4.66 -7.44
CA TRP A 203 -5.06 5.49 -7.99
C TRP A 203 -5.57 6.40 -9.11
N PRO A 204 -5.03 7.65 -9.27
CA PRO A 204 -5.49 8.58 -10.29
C PRO A 204 -4.99 8.21 -11.70
N VAL A 205 -5.45 7.08 -12.19
CA VAL A 205 -5.28 6.53 -13.54
C VAL A 205 -6.66 6.29 -14.17
N PRO A 206 -6.77 5.96 -15.45
CA PRO A 206 -8.06 5.83 -16.13
C PRO A 206 -9.05 4.94 -15.40
N LEU A 207 -10.30 5.38 -15.34
CA LEU A 207 -11.41 4.72 -14.63
C LEU A 207 -11.54 3.24 -14.95
N GLY A 208 -11.67 2.44 -13.89
CA GLY A 208 -11.94 0.99 -13.98
C GLY A 208 -10.78 0.15 -14.47
N THR A 209 -9.58 0.74 -14.68
CA THR A 209 -8.38 -0.04 -15.02
C THR A 209 -7.81 -0.72 -13.77
N LEU A 210 -7.35 -1.97 -13.91
CA LEU A 210 -6.53 -2.65 -12.93
C LEU A 210 -5.07 -2.60 -13.38
N ASN A 211 -4.27 -1.85 -12.63
CA ASN A 211 -2.87 -1.65 -12.98
C ASN A 211 -1.99 -2.50 -12.06
N TYR A 212 -1.03 -3.19 -12.64
CA TYR A 212 -0.14 -4.11 -11.95
C TYR A 212 1.30 -3.96 -12.42
N ARG A 213 2.23 -4.54 -11.67
CA ARG A 213 3.59 -4.80 -12.13
C ARG A 213 4.06 -6.14 -11.58
N SER A 214 4.68 -6.97 -12.40
CA SER A 214 5.27 -8.24 -11.97
C SER A 214 6.58 -7.99 -11.20
N GLY A 215 6.77 -8.61 -10.06
CA GLY A 215 7.90 -8.33 -9.18
C GLY A 215 7.74 -7.02 -8.43
N SER A 216 8.83 -6.29 -8.18
CA SER A 216 8.81 -5.03 -7.45
C SER A 216 7.90 -4.01 -8.11
N PHE A 217 6.98 -3.41 -7.34
CA PHE A 217 5.98 -2.47 -7.82
C PHE A 217 6.09 -1.11 -7.13
N MET A 218 6.05 -1.08 -5.78
CA MET A 218 6.28 0.13 -5.00
C MET A 218 7.58 0.03 -4.22
N ALA A 219 8.21 1.18 -3.97
CA ALA A 219 9.50 1.22 -3.32
C ALA A 219 9.45 0.75 -1.87
N GLY A 220 10.48 0.04 -1.44
CA GLY A 220 10.80 -0.02 -0.02
C GLY A 220 11.22 1.37 0.46
N ALA A 221 10.71 1.79 1.61
CA ALA A 221 10.95 3.11 2.20
C ALA A 221 11.63 3.00 3.56
N GLU A 222 12.55 3.91 3.79
CA GLU A 222 13.28 3.98 5.06
C GLU A 222 13.66 5.42 5.37
N SER A 223 13.61 5.81 6.63
CA SER A 223 14.20 7.07 7.08
C SER A 223 15.61 6.85 7.59
N PHE A 224 16.39 7.92 7.69
CA PHE A 224 17.69 7.89 8.36
C PHE A 224 17.98 9.22 9.06
N THR A 225 18.81 9.14 10.08
CA THR A 225 19.35 10.31 10.78
C THR A 225 20.89 10.20 10.79
N ILE A 226 21.55 11.29 10.44
CA ILE A 226 23.00 11.45 10.54
C ILE A 226 23.26 12.59 11.50
N VAL A 227 23.99 12.32 12.58
CA VAL A 227 24.47 13.33 13.52
C VAL A 227 25.96 13.44 13.35
N VAL A 228 26.43 14.63 13.01
CA VAL A 228 27.88 14.95 12.85
C VAL A 228 28.31 15.79 14.04
N ASP A 229 29.26 15.27 14.81
CA ASP A 229 29.83 15.93 15.98
C ASP A 229 31.20 16.51 15.62
N GLY A 230 31.37 17.77 15.92
CA GLY A 230 32.58 18.54 15.75
C GLY A 230 33.11 19.15 17.05
N GLU A 231 33.87 20.23 16.97
CA GLU A 231 34.39 20.97 18.10
C GLU A 231 34.12 22.46 17.91
N GLN A 232 33.31 23.03 18.79
CA GLN A 232 32.90 24.45 18.75
C GLN A 232 34.09 25.39 18.86
N THR A 233 34.11 26.40 17.96
CA THR A 233 35.13 27.44 17.98
C THR A 233 34.63 28.76 17.37
N HIS A 234 35.44 29.81 17.49
CA HIS A 234 35.16 31.10 16.88
C HIS A 234 35.22 30.99 15.35
N GLY A 235 34.19 31.44 14.64
CA GLY A 235 34.11 31.34 13.17
C GLY A 235 35.26 32.00 12.40
N SER A 236 36.00 32.93 13.00
CA SER A 236 37.22 33.50 12.40
C SER A 236 38.48 32.67 12.59
N SER A 237 38.41 31.61 13.43
CA SER A 237 39.56 30.75 13.76
C SER A 237 39.20 29.26 13.62
N PRO A 238 38.73 28.81 12.43
CA PRO A 238 38.22 27.45 12.24
C PRO A 238 39.26 26.35 12.54
N TRP A 239 40.56 26.64 12.42
CA TRP A 239 41.66 25.71 12.71
C TRP A 239 41.81 25.39 14.22
N ARG A 240 41.00 25.98 15.09
CA ARG A 240 40.98 25.74 16.55
C ARG A 240 39.88 24.79 16.99
N GLY A 241 39.07 24.34 16.06
CA GLY A 241 37.97 23.41 16.31
C GLY A 241 37.82 22.43 15.17
N VAL A 242 36.67 21.77 15.10
CA VAL A 242 36.27 20.85 14.03
C VAL A 242 34.91 21.29 13.52
N ASP A 243 34.83 21.61 12.23
CA ASP A 243 33.61 22.18 11.62
C ASP A 243 32.63 21.10 11.13
N PRO A 244 31.55 20.79 11.88
CA PRO A 244 30.57 19.80 11.46
C PRO A 244 29.67 20.32 10.34
N VAL A 245 29.55 21.64 10.14
CA VAL A 245 28.75 22.23 9.05
C VAL A 245 29.43 21.96 7.72
N PHE A 246 30.76 22.18 7.64
CA PHE A 246 31.52 21.88 6.44
C PHE A 246 31.57 20.40 6.12
N ALA A 247 31.77 19.53 7.12
CA ALA A 247 31.71 18.09 6.97
C ALA A 247 30.32 17.62 6.47
N SER A 248 29.24 18.15 7.02
CA SER A 248 27.86 17.85 6.60
C SER A 248 27.59 18.24 5.16
N ALA A 249 28.08 19.39 4.71
CA ALA A 249 27.93 19.80 3.30
C ALA A 249 28.61 18.82 2.33
N GLN A 250 29.81 18.30 2.69
CA GLN A 250 30.50 17.27 1.92
C GLN A 250 29.74 15.95 1.93
N ILE A 251 29.21 15.53 3.08
CA ILE A 251 28.38 14.33 3.22
C ILE A 251 27.17 14.43 2.30
N MET A 252 26.40 15.53 2.37
CA MET A 252 25.21 15.73 1.51
C MET A 252 25.55 15.58 0.03
N THR A 253 26.64 16.18 -0.43
CA THR A 253 27.09 16.12 -1.82
C THR A 253 27.50 14.69 -2.21
N ALA A 254 28.28 14.01 -1.37
CA ALA A 254 28.81 12.69 -1.65
C ALA A 254 27.71 11.61 -1.65
N LEU A 255 26.71 11.71 -0.78
CA LEU A 255 25.59 10.77 -0.73
C LEU A 255 24.79 10.74 -2.03
N GLN A 256 24.70 11.87 -2.76
CA GLN A 256 23.99 11.93 -4.05
C GLN A 256 24.70 11.12 -5.16
N ALA A 257 25.98 10.79 -4.99
CA ALA A 257 26.69 9.93 -5.92
C ALA A 257 26.35 8.43 -5.75
N ILE A 258 25.79 8.02 -4.60
CA ILE A 258 25.55 6.60 -4.32
C ILE A 258 24.56 5.98 -5.34
N PRO A 259 23.36 6.55 -5.60
CA PRO A 259 22.42 5.98 -6.57
C PRO A 259 23.01 5.85 -7.97
N SER A 260 23.85 6.80 -8.39
CA SER A 260 24.37 6.83 -9.76
C SER A 260 25.66 6.06 -9.98
N ARG A 261 26.41 5.68 -8.93
CA ARG A 261 27.76 5.08 -9.04
C ARG A 261 27.88 3.69 -8.39
N TYR A 262 26.96 3.33 -7.48
CA TYR A 262 27.11 2.11 -6.70
C TYR A 262 25.89 1.20 -6.73
N ILE A 263 24.74 1.70 -7.20
CA ILE A 263 23.50 0.93 -7.33
C ILE A 263 23.40 0.41 -8.77
N ASP A 264 23.05 -0.87 -8.90
CA ASP A 264 22.72 -1.47 -10.20
C ASP A 264 21.31 -1.01 -10.62
N ILE A 265 21.26 0.03 -11.44
CA ILE A 265 20.00 0.63 -11.91
C ILE A 265 19.16 -0.32 -12.78
N THR A 266 19.70 -1.44 -13.23
CA THR A 266 18.94 -2.45 -14.00
C THR A 266 18.01 -3.27 -13.11
N LYS A 267 18.25 -3.28 -11.78
CA LYS A 267 17.38 -3.90 -10.77
C LYS A 267 16.30 -2.94 -10.24
N GLY A 268 16.39 -1.67 -10.59
CA GLY A 268 15.47 -0.62 -10.20
C GLY A 268 16.20 0.64 -9.73
N PRO A 269 15.52 1.78 -9.73
CA PRO A 269 16.10 3.03 -9.25
C PRO A 269 16.30 2.99 -7.73
N ALA A 270 17.17 3.89 -7.24
CA ALA A 270 17.28 4.21 -5.83
C ALA A 270 17.28 5.72 -5.64
N VAL A 271 16.69 6.17 -4.53
CA VAL A 271 16.63 7.59 -4.16
C VAL A 271 17.20 7.75 -2.76
N ILE A 272 18.08 8.75 -2.58
CA ILE A 272 18.50 9.26 -1.28
C ILE A 272 18.17 10.74 -1.23
N THR A 273 17.36 11.13 -0.25
CA THR A 273 17.00 12.54 -0.04
C THR A 273 17.38 12.93 1.39
N ILE A 274 18.10 14.05 1.54
CA ILE A 274 18.23 14.73 2.83
C ILE A 274 17.12 15.78 2.86
N GLY A 275 16.15 15.60 3.73
CA GLY A 275 14.96 16.44 3.85
C GLY A 275 15.14 17.59 4.83
N SER A 276 16.04 17.44 5.83
CA SER A 276 16.34 18.50 6.78
C SER A 276 17.80 18.48 7.21
N ILE A 277 18.30 19.67 7.60
CA ILE A 277 19.61 19.86 8.21
C ILE A 277 19.48 20.97 9.26
N HIS A 278 19.96 20.69 10.46
CA HIS A 278 19.90 21.60 11.59
C HIS A 278 21.25 21.66 12.30
N GLY A 279 21.75 22.88 12.57
CA GLY A 279 22.99 23.11 13.30
C GLY A 279 23.37 24.58 13.30
N GLY A 280 24.10 25.00 14.36
CA GLY A 280 24.51 26.37 14.53
C GLY A 280 23.42 27.30 15.08
N VAL A 281 23.85 28.34 15.79
CA VAL A 281 22.96 29.35 16.42
C VAL A 281 23.33 30.76 16.04
N ARG A 282 24.57 30.99 15.53
CA ARG A 282 25.07 32.33 15.20
C ARG A 282 26.17 32.27 14.14
N SER A 283 26.18 33.28 13.25
CA SER A 283 27.08 33.34 12.09
C SER A 283 28.58 33.33 12.39
N ASN A 284 29.02 33.67 13.59
CA ASN A 284 30.42 33.73 14.00
C ASN A 284 30.83 32.61 14.96
N ILE A 285 30.04 31.53 15.05
CA ILE A 285 30.32 30.35 15.86
C ILE A 285 30.25 29.11 15.00
N ILE A 286 31.31 28.32 14.96
CA ILE A 286 31.25 26.92 14.45
C ILE A 286 30.58 26.10 15.56
N PRO A 287 29.47 25.38 15.26
CA PRO A 287 28.73 24.64 16.29
C PRO A 287 29.42 23.34 16.68
N GLU A 288 28.95 22.74 17.78
CA GLU A 288 29.42 21.42 18.21
C GLU A 288 28.84 20.29 17.36
N GLN A 289 27.62 20.48 16.80
CA GLN A 289 26.89 19.41 16.18
C GLN A 289 26.01 19.90 15.01
N VAL A 290 25.85 19.02 14.01
CA VAL A 290 24.84 19.14 12.92
C VAL A 290 24.07 17.85 12.82
N THR A 291 22.74 17.94 12.75
CA THR A 291 21.83 16.80 12.51
C THR A 291 21.21 16.91 11.13
N MET A 292 21.24 15.82 10.39
CA MET A 292 20.56 15.67 9.10
C MET A 292 19.57 14.52 9.16
N THR A 293 18.36 14.71 8.62
CA THR A 293 17.40 13.61 8.45
C THR A 293 17.04 13.44 6.98
N GLY A 294 16.76 12.20 6.59
CA GLY A 294 16.47 11.91 5.21
C GLY A 294 15.65 10.64 5.00
N THR A 295 15.45 10.32 3.74
CA THR A 295 14.70 9.12 3.32
C THR A 295 15.43 8.40 2.19
N ILE A 296 15.26 7.08 2.17
CA ILE A 296 15.77 6.17 1.14
C ILE A 296 14.57 5.48 0.48
N ARG A 297 14.65 5.29 -0.86
CA ARG A 297 13.74 4.46 -1.62
C ARG A 297 14.55 3.47 -2.46
N THR A 298 14.13 2.19 -2.45
CA THR A 298 14.78 1.13 -3.23
C THR A 298 13.75 0.12 -3.74
N PHE A 299 14.09 -0.60 -4.81
CA PHE A 299 13.24 -1.62 -5.42
C PHE A 299 13.87 -3.02 -5.41
N ASP A 300 15.03 -3.17 -4.78
CA ASP A 300 15.74 -4.43 -4.62
C ASP A 300 16.40 -4.50 -3.24
N ALA A 301 16.17 -5.58 -2.52
CA ALA A 301 16.69 -5.77 -1.15
C ALA A 301 18.22 -5.91 -1.10
N GLY A 302 18.85 -6.43 -2.18
CA GLY A 302 20.30 -6.50 -2.30
C GLY A 302 20.91 -5.11 -2.50
N GLU A 303 20.31 -4.32 -3.39
CA GLU A 303 20.74 -2.93 -3.63
C GLU A 303 20.52 -2.05 -2.39
N ARG A 304 19.48 -2.27 -1.59
CA ARG A 304 19.30 -1.61 -0.28
C ARG A 304 20.50 -1.87 0.63
N LYS A 305 20.98 -3.12 0.73
CA LYS A 305 22.16 -3.45 1.55
C LYS A 305 23.43 -2.78 1.03
N VAL A 306 23.59 -2.71 -0.29
CA VAL A 306 24.72 -1.98 -0.93
C VAL A 306 24.64 -0.50 -0.55
N LEU A 307 23.46 0.12 -0.69
CA LEU A 307 23.23 1.52 -0.37
C LEU A 307 23.59 1.85 1.09
N HIS A 308 23.09 1.05 2.05
CA HIS A 308 23.39 1.23 3.48
C HIS A 308 24.89 1.18 3.76
N ASN A 309 25.58 0.18 3.19
CA ASN A 309 27.03 0.04 3.37
C ASN A 309 27.78 1.24 2.79
N LYS A 310 27.36 1.72 1.62
CA LYS A 310 28.00 2.88 0.97
C LYS A 310 27.71 4.17 1.74
N LEU A 311 26.47 4.38 2.20
CA LEU A 311 26.12 5.54 3.00
C LEU A 311 27.00 5.63 4.25
N ARG A 312 27.04 4.57 5.06
CA ARG A 312 27.87 4.53 6.29
C ARG A 312 29.35 4.76 5.99
N LYS A 313 29.91 4.12 4.97
CA LYS A 313 31.34 4.29 4.58
C LYS A 313 31.63 5.69 4.08
N THR A 314 30.71 6.29 3.32
CA THR A 314 30.87 7.66 2.80
C THR A 314 30.87 8.67 3.95
N VAL A 315 29.90 8.56 4.87
CA VAL A 315 29.85 9.41 6.07
C VAL A 315 31.14 9.27 6.87
N GLN A 316 31.54 8.04 7.21
CA GLN A 316 32.74 7.77 8.01
C GLN A 316 34.01 8.35 7.37
N GLY A 317 34.21 8.11 6.06
CA GLY A 317 35.39 8.62 5.38
C GLY A 317 35.49 10.15 5.35
N ILE A 318 34.37 10.85 5.30
CA ILE A 318 34.35 12.31 5.31
C ILE A 318 34.63 12.84 6.72
N VAL A 319 33.98 12.28 7.75
CA VAL A 319 34.22 12.75 9.13
C VAL A 319 35.63 12.44 9.59
N ASP A 320 36.22 11.29 9.21
CA ASP A 320 37.62 10.96 9.48
C ASP A 320 38.57 12.01 8.89
N ALA A 321 38.33 12.41 7.61
CA ALA A 321 39.12 13.41 6.92
C ALA A 321 38.99 14.81 7.57
N ALA A 322 37.81 15.11 8.17
CA ALA A 322 37.52 16.38 8.83
C ALA A 322 37.98 16.42 10.30
N GLY A 323 38.39 15.28 10.87
CA GLY A 323 38.65 15.14 12.31
C GLY A 323 37.38 15.16 13.19
N ALA A 324 36.21 14.97 12.56
CA ALA A 324 34.91 14.91 13.20
C ALA A 324 34.52 13.46 13.53
N THR A 325 33.36 13.28 14.18
CA THR A 325 32.70 11.97 14.33
C THR A 325 31.27 12.02 13.82
N ALA A 326 30.69 10.85 13.52
CA ALA A 326 29.26 10.80 13.18
C ALA A 326 28.59 9.51 13.63
N THR A 327 27.32 9.63 13.95
CA THR A 327 26.40 8.50 14.09
C THR A 327 25.44 8.45 12.90
N VAL A 328 25.11 7.23 12.43
CA VAL A 328 24.15 6.99 11.36
C VAL A 328 23.13 5.98 11.85
N GLU A 329 21.92 6.46 12.08
CA GLU A 329 20.79 5.65 12.50
C GLU A 329 19.82 5.47 11.33
N MET A 330 19.37 4.22 11.14
CA MET A 330 18.32 3.90 10.19
C MET A 330 17.00 3.80 10.97
N GLY A 331 15.99 4.48 10.46
CA GLY A 331 14.66 4.52 11.06
C GLY A 331 13.77 3.34 10.60
N PRO A 332 12.47 3.46 10.83
CA PRO A 332 11.49 2.46 10.37
C PRO A 332 11.63 2.17 8.87
N TYR A 333 11.38 0.93 8.50
CA TYR A 333 11.50 0.43 7.15
C TYR A 333 10.18 -0.21 6.71
N TYR A 334 9.64 0.21 5.56
CA TYR A 334 8.60 -0.49 4.82
C TYR A 334 9.28 -1.33 3.74
N PRO A 335 9.01 -2.64 3.67
CA PRO A 335 9.52 -3.51 2.61
C PRO A 335 9.06 -3.08 1.22
N ILE A 336 9.64 -3.70 0.19
CA ILE A 336 9.24 -3.48 -1.18
C ILE A 336 7.88 -4.15 -1.41
N THR A 337 6.87 -3.38 -1.83
CA THR A 337 5.61 -3.96 -2.30
C THR A 337 5.82 -4.54 -3.68
N GLY A 338 5.61 -5.86 -3.81
CA GLY A 338 5.88 -6.57 -5.05
C GLY A 338 4.86 -7.67 -5.33
N ASN A 339 4.41 -7.77 -6.57
CA ASN A 339 3.50 -8.83 -6.98
C ASN A 339 4.26 -10.13 -7.26
N ASP A 340 3.88 -11.22 -6.58
CA ASP A 340 4.45 -12.53 -6.87
C ASP A 340 4.20 -12.91 -8.34
N PRO A 341 5.26 -13.18 -9.13
CA PRO A 341 5.10 -13.39 -10.57
C PRO A 341 4.32 -14.66 -10.93
N ALA A 342 4.34 -15.70 -10.08
CA ALA A 342 3.60 -16.93 -10.31
C ALA A 342 2.10 -16.71 -10.03
N LEU A 343 1.79 -16.10 -8.88
CA LEU A 343 0.43 -15.74 -8.49
C LEU A 343 -0.20 -14.76 -9.49
N LEU A 344 0.56 -13.77 -9.96
CA LEU A 344 0.06 -12.81 -10.95
C LEU A 344 -0.31 -13.51 -12.26
N ARG A 345 0.55 -14.39 -12.78
CA ARG A 345 0.24 -15.17 -13.99
C ARG A 345 -0.99 -16.06 -13.80
N GLN A 346 -1.12 -16.69 -12.64
CA GLN A 346 -2.26 -17.54 -12.28
C GLN A 346 -3.56 -16.77 -12.27
N MET A 347 -3.54 -15.54 -11.72
CA MET A 347 -4.74 -14.72 -11.53
C MET A 347 -5.05 -13.76 -12.69
N MET A 348 -4.19 -13.69 -13.71
CA MET A 348 -4.40 -12.79 -14.86
C MET A 348 -5.77 -12.95 -15.52
N PRO A 349 -6.28 -14.17 -15.80
CA PRO A 349 -7.64 -14.34 -16.38
C PRO A 349 -8.74 -13.77 -15.47
N THR A 350 -8.56 -13.84 -14.15
CA THR A 350 -9.50 -13.28 -13.18
C THR A 350 -9.51 -11.74 -13.21
N LEU A 351 -8.33 -11.13 -13.32
CA LEU A 351 -8.20 -9.67 -13.45
C LEU A 351 -8.81 -9.19 -14.77
N GLU A 352 -8.58 -9.93 -15.86
CA GLU A 352 -9.18 -9.66 -17.18
C GLU A 352 -10.72 -9.80 -17.14
N TRP A 353 -11.26 -10.76 -16.39
CA TRP A 353 -12.71 -10.87 -16.16
C TRP A 353 -13.25 -9.68 -15.34
N ALA A 354 -12.49 -9.22 -14.32
CA ALA A 354 -12.95 -8.17 -13.43
C ALA A 354 -13.03 -6.79 -14.10
N ALA A 355 -12.05 -6.44 -14.91
CA ALA A 355 -11.91 -5.11 -15.49
C ALA A 355 -12.13 -5.05 -17.03
N GLY A 356 -12.13 -6.20 -17.72
CA GLY A 356 -11.95 -6.27 -19.17
C GLY A 356 -10.46 -6.35 -19.52
N LYS A 357 -10.15 -7.18 -20.50
CA LYS A 357 -8.76 -7.48 -20.88
C LYS A 357 -7.96 -6.23 -21.25
N GLU A 358 -8.57 -5.29 -21.94
CA GLU A 358 -7.99 -4.02 -22.36
C GLU A 358 -7.71 -3.05 -21.21
N ASN A 359 -8.30 -3.28 -20.04
CA ASN A 359 -8.19 -2.46 -18.86
C ASN A 359 -7.24 -3.06 -17.79
N VAL A 360 -6.59 -4.20 -18.07
CA VAL A 360 -5.56 -4.78 -17.20
C VAL A 360 -4.19 -4.37 -17.73
N LEU A 361 -3.56 -3.38 -17.08
CA LEU A 361 -2.43 -2.65 -17.63
C LEU A 361 -1.18 -2.80 -16.75
N GLU A 362 -0.01 -2.93 -17.39
CA GLU A 362 1.25 -2.86 -16.66
C GLU A 362 1.56 -1.39 -16.30
N HIS A 363 1.85 -1.13 -15.02
CA HIS A 363 2.15 0.19 -14.49
C HIS A 363 3.67 0.38 -14.27
N PRO A 364 4.21 1.59 -14.47
CA PRO A 364 5.58 1.92 -14.05
C PRO A 364 5.80 1.70 -12.55
N LEU A 365 7.07 1.67 -12.13
CA LEU A 365 7.44 1.68 -10.71
C LEU A 365 6.88 2.92 -10.00
N ILE A 366 6.43 2.72 -8.76
CA ILE A 366 5.92 3.79 -7.88
C ILE A 366 6.91 3.99 -6.74
N THR A 367 7.39 5.22 -6.55
CA THR A 367 8.35 5.55 -5.47
C THR A 367 7.69 5.73 -4.10
N GLY A 368 6.35 5.71 -4.03
CA GLY A 368 5.59 5.55 -2.78
C GLY A 368 5.89 4.21 -2.13
N ALA A 369 5.61 4.11 -0.83
CA ALA A 369 5.71 2.87 -0.07
C ALA A 369 4.32 2.48 0.45
N GLU A 370 4.17 1.22 0.82
CA GLU A 370 2.91 0.61 1.25
C GLU A 370 3.23 -0.50 2.24
N ASP A 371 2.60 -0.50 3.41
CA ASP A 371 2.88 -1.47 4.46
C ASP A 371 2.25 -2.85 4.22
N PHE A 372 1.38 -3.00 3.21
CA PHE A 372 0.95 -4.31 2.67
C PHE A 372 2.14 -5.22 2.35
N SER A 373 3.27 -4.63 2.06
CA SER A 373 4.55 -5.33 1.85
C SER A 373 4.95 -6.27 2.99
N PHE A 374 4.59 -5.97 4.24
CA PHE A 374 4.84 -6.86 5.37
C PHE A 374 4.08 -8.19 5.25
N PHE A 375 2.84 -8.17 4.75
CA PHE A 375 2.12 -9.41 4.43
C PHE A 375 2.80 -10.19 3.31
N GLN A 376 3.31 -9.48 2.29
CA GLN A 376 4.00 -10.09 1.15
C GLN A 376 5.37 -10.67 1.50
N GLU A 377 5.99 -10.25 2.59
CA GLU A 377 7.18 -10.94 3.13
C GLU A 377 6.86 -12.31 3.75
N ARG A 378 5.58 -12.57 4.06
CA ARG A 378 5.12 -13.83 4.69
C ARG A 378 4.53 -14.82 3.69
N ILE A 379 3.79 -14.33 2.70
CA ILE A 379 3.07 -15.16 1.70
C ILE A 379 3.05 -14.47 0.33
N PRO A 380 2.85 -15.23 -0.77
CA PRO A 380 2.60 -14.64 -2.08
C PRO A 380 1.43 -13.67 -2.05
N GLY A 381 1.62 -12.47 -2.56
CA GLY A 381 0.60 -11.43 -2.58
C GLY A 381 0.51 -10.69 -3.90
N LEU A 382 -0.67 -10.16 -4.20
CA LEU A 382 -0.90 -9.20 -5.25
C LEU A 382 -1.35 -7.88 -4.66
N PHE A 383 -0.75 -6.80 -5.13
CA PHE A 383 -1.17 -5.43 -4.85
C PHE A 383 -1.42 -4.71 -6.18
N LEU A 384 -2.64 -4.23 -6.37
CA LEU A 384 -3.09 -3.69 -7.64
C LEU A 384 -3.59 -2.26 -7.47
N MET A 385 -3.33 -1.39 -8.48
CA MET A 385 -3.90 -0.05 -8.50
C MET A 385 -5.19 -0.05 -9.32
N LEU A 386 -6.29 0.38 -8.69
CA LEU A 386 -7.59 0.55 -9.33
C LEU A 386 -7.73 1.99 -9.82
N GLY A 387 -7.98 2.18 -11.10
CA GLY A 387 -8.14 3.48 -11.73
C GLY A 387 -9.44 4.17 -11.34
N VAL A 388 -9.34 5.44 -10.89
CA VAL A 388 -10.47 6.22 -10.35
C VAL A 388 -10.61 7.62 -10.96
N ASN A 389 -9.89 7.93 -12.04
CA ASN A 389 -10.10 9.19 -12.75
C ASN A 389 -11.47 9.23 -13.43
N ASP A 390 -12.04 10.42 -13.60
CA ASP A 390 -13.23 10.57 -14.44
C ASP A 390 -12.98 10.11 -15.88
N PRO A 391 -14.02 9.65 -16.59
CA PRO A 391 -13.88 9.20 -17.96
C PRO A 391 -13.21 10.26 -18.86
N GLY A 392 -12.19 9.83 -19.61
CA GLY A 392 -11.42 10.71 -20.51
C GLY A 392 -10.30 11.51 -19.82
N VAL A 393 -10.15 11.45 -18.50
CA VAL A 393 -9.04 12.06 -17.79
C VAL A 393 -7.84 11.10 -17.76
N PRO A 394 -6.68 11.48 -18.32
CA PRO A 394 -5.50 10.63 -18.34
C PRO A 394 -4.85 10.50 -16.96
N ALA A 395 -3.90 9.60 -16.81
CA ALA A 395 -3.05 9.51 -15.63
C ALA A 395 -2.37 10.86 -15.33
N GLY A 396 -2.42 11.27 -14.05
CA GLY A 396 -1.89 12.56 -13.61
C GLY A 396 -2.75 13.79 -13.99
N GLY A 397 -3.93 13.59 -14.59
CA GLY A 397 -4.87 14.66 -14.94
C GLY A 397 -5.84 15.04 -13.82
N SER A 398 -5.93 14.25 -12.76
CA SER A 398 -6.74 14.50 -11.55
C SER A 398 -5.86 14.84 -10.34
N PRO A 399 -6.42 15.45 -9.29
CA PRO A 399 -5.75 15.57 -8.01
C PRO A 399 -5.24 14.22 -7.53
N SER A 400 -3.97 14.16 -7.08
CA SER A 400 -3.38 12.92 -6.56
C SER A 400 -3.93 12.55 -5.20
N ASN A 401 -3.72 11.30 -4.80
CA ASN A 401 -3.82 10.87 -3.40
C ASN A 401 -3.09 11.88 -2.49
N HIS A 402 -3.58 12.08 -1.29
CA HIS A 402 -3.19 13.08 -0.28
C HIS A 402 -3.51 14.54 -0.64
N SER A 403 -4.12 14.79 -1.80
CA SER A 403 -4.62 16.13 -2.12
C SER A 403 -5.92 16.45 -1.37
N PRO A 404 -6.10 17.68 -0.87
CA PRO A 404 -7.39 18.11 -0.31
C PRO A 404 -8.54 18.14 -1.34
N LEU A 405 -8.22 17.96 -2.61
CA LEU A 405 -9.16 17.93 -3.74
C LEU A 405 -9.33 16.50 -4.30
N PHE A 406 -8.74 15.48 -3.65
CA PHE A 406 -8.85 14.09 -4.10
C PHE A 406 -10.31 13.63 -4.05
N ASN A 407 -10.86 13.33 -5.22
CA ASN A 407 -12.24 12.90 -5.41
C ASN A 407 -12.28 11.74 -6.40
N PRO A 408 -12.10 10.51 -5.93
CA PRO A 408 -12.12 9.32 -6.78
C PRO A 408 -13.54 9.02 -7.30
N ASN A 409 -13.63 8.62 -8.58
CA ASN A 409 -14.89 8.26 -9.21
C ASN A 409 -15.41 6.92 -8.64
N GLU A 410 -16.65 6.92 -8.15
CA GLU A 410 -17.29 5.80 -7.48
C GLU A 410 -17.64 4.62 -8.41
N ASP A 411 -17.72 4.84 -9.72
CA ASP A 411 -17.98 3.78 -10.70
C ASP A 411 -16.87 2.72 -10.73
N ALA A 412 -15.68 3.03 -10.18
CA ALA A 412 -14.60 2.07 -10.00
C ALA A 412 -14.89 1.01 -8.92
N LEU A 413 -15.75 1.31 -7.94
CA LEU A 413 -15.98 0.45 -6.77
C LEU A 413 -16.38 -0.98 -7.15
N ILE A 414 -17.30 -1.12 -8.10
CA ILE A 414 -17.78 -2.45 -8.50
C ILE A 414 -16.70 -3.29 -9.19
N VAL A 415 -15.76 -2.65 -9.92
CA VAL A 415 -14.60 -3.33 -10.51
C VAL A 415 -13.69 -3.89 -9.42
N GLY A 416 -13.46 -3.10 -8.36
CA GLY A 416 -12.68 -3.54 -7.20
C GLY A 416 -13.35 -4.70 -6.46
N VAL A 417 -14.66 -4.61 -6.19
CA VAL A 417 -15.41 -5.73 -5.58
C VAL A 417 -15.31 -6.99 -6.44
N ARG A 418 -15.47 -6.86 -7.76
CA ARG A 418 -15.35 -7.97 -8.71
C ARG A 418 -13.96 -8.61 -8.67
N ALA A 419 -12.90 -7.81 -8.63
CA ALA A 419 -11.52 -8.31 -8.55
C ALA A 419 -11.27 -9.10 -7.25
N LEU A 420 -11.73 -8.56 -6.09
CA LEU A 420 -11.60 -9.23 -4.80
C LEU A 420 -12.38 -10.55 -4.75
N VAL A 421 -13.63 -10.55 -5.21
CA VAL A 421 -14.48 -11.76 -5.29
C VAL A 421 -13.87 -12.79 -6.23
N GLY A 422 -13.44 -12.35 -7.42
CA GLY A 422 -12.81 -13.20 -8.42
C GLY A 422 -11.55 -13.88 -7.91
N PHE A 423 -10.69 -13.16 -7.20
CA PHE A 423 -9.48 -13.72 -6.61
C PHE A 423 -9.81 -14.91 -5.70
N VAL A 424 -10.77 -14.75 -4.79
CA VAL A 424 -11.19 -15.83 -3.88
C VAL A 424 -11.79 -17.03 -4.63
N MET A 425 -12.62 -16.75 -5.63
CA MET A 425 -13.35 -17.79 -6.35
C MET A 425 -12.48 -18.60 -7.31
N ASP A 426 -11.40 -18.01 -7.80
CA ASP A 426 -10.57 -18.64 -8.86
C ASP A 426 -9.23 -19.16 -8.35
N TYR A 427 -8.70 -18.64 -7.22
CA TYR A 427 -7.45 -19.13 -6.63
C TYR A 427 -7.44 -20.66 -6.38
N PRO A 428 -8.52 -21.28 -5.83
CA PRO A 428 -8.56 -22.74 -5.65
C PRO A 428 -8.52 -23.55 -6.92
N LYS A 429 -9.00 -23.01 -8.05
CA LYS A 429 -9.08 -23.74 -9.34
C LYS A 429 -7.76 -23.76 -10.09
N ALA A 430 -6.91 -22.80 -9.82
CA ALA A 430 -5.64 -22.64 -10.50
C ALA A 430 -4.51 -23.44 -9.82
N LYS A 431 -4.81 -24.14 -8.70
CA LYS A 431 -3.99 -25.17 -8.07
C LYS A 431 -4.41 -26.57 -8.56
#